data_904d7431f27b5c4daf606077bef575dc
#
_entry.id   904d7431f27b5c4daf606077bef575dc
#
_cell.length_a   1.000
_cell.length_b   1.000
_cell.length_c   1.000
_cell.angle_alpha   90.00
_cell.angle_beta   90.00
_cell.angle_gamma   90.00
#
_symmetry.space_group_name_H-M   'P 1'
#
loop_
_entity.id
_entity.type
_entity.pdbx_description
1 polymer ?
#
loop_
_entity_poly.entity_id
_entity_poly.type
_entity_poly.pdbx_seq_one_letter_code
_entity_poly.pdbx_strand_id
1 'polypeptide(L)'
;MAEYSVQTINLPTQSAELPHTITVALPDGYEDYPSRKYVTVYLLDAQDPTIFSFVKSSFENLNATGYIQPVILVGVSTHARQFDFTPQAQTEKGKKDFRKSGGAEAYFRYIRDDVVATIESKFRCEPFRVCFGHSLGATFVTDTMLAHPGFFRAGIAISPNLVYDDAQLLRRVKEPQATKVFGSTFLYLANGKSDRLEERFRPKTEEFAKYLSEHRPAGFRFIYKKLDNDYHGSTNLEGYPKGIVSLFENLTVPANDIDKFLKMPPKEMLSDLKSYYKRASDWSGLKLPMVWDLNNWAYNSFYSNKPKAALSLLEEGTETFGMDINIFDSAGDIALQTGDLAFAKKYTEQGQKVIESQRGSLSAKTYESFHKSFSDRLQEIQKKQGI
;
A
#
# COMPACT_ATOMS: atom_id res chain seq x y z
N MET A 1 -2.69 16.51 10.44
CA MET A 1 -2.44 15.85 9.14
C MET A 1 -1.38 14.80 9.37
N ALA A 2 -1.55 13.59 8.86
CA ALA A 2 -0.57 12.51 8.98
C ALA A 2 0.63 12.81 8.06
N GLU A 3 1.61 13.54 8.57
CA GLU A 3 2.79 13.94 7.81
C GLU A 3 3.87 12.87 7.92
N TYR A 4 4.36 12.40 6.77
CA TYR A 4 5.46 11.44 6.71
C TYR A 4 6.80 12.12 7.02
N SER A 5 7.57 11.56 7.93
CA SER A 5 8.94 12.00 8.19
C SER A 5 9.89 11.51 7.09
N VAL A 6 10.69 12.42 6.53
CA VAL A 6 11.59 12.12 5.41
C VAL A 6 13.04 12.13 5.88
N GLN A 7 13.80 11.12 5.47
CA GLN A 7 15.23 11.00 5.76
C GLN A 7 15.99 10.43 4.57
N THR A 8 17.29 10.71 4.52
CA THR A 8 18.23 10.14 3.54
C THR A 8 19.01 9.02 4.19
N ILE A 9 19.11 7.89 3.51
CA ILE A 9 19.84 6.70 3.98
C ILE A 9 21.01 6.43 3.04
N ASN A 10 22.22 6.25 3.61
CA ASN A 10 23.39 5.81 2.86
C ASN A 10 23.31 4.31 2.56
N LEU A 11 23.72 3.93 1.36
CA LEU A 11 23.77 2.56 0.87
C LEU A 11 25.21 2.02 0.91
N PRO A 12 25.38 0.70 1.03
CA PRO A 12 26.70 0.07 1.03
C PRO A 12 27.32 -0.08 -0.37
N THR A 13 26.63 0.36 -1.42
CA THR A 13 27.09 0.19 -2.81
C THR A 13 28.50 0.73 -3.04
N GLN A 14 29.32 -0.01 -3.77
CA GLN A 14 30.70 0.35 -4.09
C GLN A 14 30.83 0.92 -5.52
N SER A 15 29.80 0.80 -6.35
CA SER A 15 29.84 1.29 -7.73
C SER A 15 29.60 2.79 -7.79
N ALA A 16 30.54 3.54 -8.34
CA ALA A 16 30.36 4.99 -8.58
C ALA A 16 29.27 5.30 -9.65
N GLU A 17 28.86 4.30 -10.43
CA GLU A 17 27.81 4.43 -11.45
C GLU A 17 26.40 4.37 -10.85
N LEU A 18 26.27 3.89 -9.61
CA LEU A 18 24.99 3.73 -8.91
C LEU A 18 24.83 4.77 -7.79
N PRO A 19 23.60 5.17 -7.46
CA PRO A 19 23.35 6.07 -6.34
C PRO A 19 23.79 5.46 -5.00
N HIS A 20 24.45 6.28 -4.17
CA HIS A 20 24.90 5.90 -2.82
C HIS A 20 23.89 6.24 -1.72
N THR A 21 22.77 6.85 -2.08
CA THR A 21 21.74 7.26 -1.12
C THR A 21 20.36 6.99 -1.67
N ILE A 22 19.43 6.77 -0.75
CA ILE A 22 17.99 6.68 -1.01
C ILE A 22 17.25 7.63 -0.08
N THR A 23 16.07 8.08 -0.51
CA THR A 23 15.14 8.86 0.31
C THR A 23 14.09 7.93 0.90
N VAL A 24 13.88 8.00 2.21
CA VAL A 24 12.87 7.18 2.91
C VAL A 24 11.87 8.10 3.59
N ALA A 25 10.59 7.85 3.37
CA ALA A 25 9.50 8.51 4.08
C ALA A 25 8.79 7.47 4.96
N LEU A 26 8.77 7.72 6.27
CA LEU A 26 8.11 6.89 7.27
C LEU A 26 6.75 7.49 7.61
N PRO A 27 5.70 6.67 7.75
CA PRO A 27 4.36 7.17 8.04
C PRO A 27 4.28 7.78 9.44
N ASP A 28 3.34 8.69 9.62
CA ASP A 28 2.99 9.22 10.93
C ASP A 28 2.67 8.07 11.91
N GLY A 29 3.10 8.21 13.17
CA GLY A 29 2.95 7.17 14.17
C GLY A 29 3.87 5.94 13.97
N TYR A 30 4.87 6.00 13.08
CA TYR A 30 5.80 4.88 12.90
C TYR A 30 6.44 4.46 14.21
N GLU A 31 6.92 5.39 15.05
CA GLU A 31 7.54 5.10 16.33
C GLU A 31 6.53 4.74 17.45
N ASP A 32 5.27 5.08 17.26
CA ASP A 32 4.22 4.85 18.27
C ASP A 32 3.84 3.36 18.43
N TYR A 33 4.07 2.56 17.37
CA TYR A 33 3.77 1.12 17.33
C TYR A 33 5.00 0.28 16.97
N PRO A 34 5.93 0.03 17.90
CA PRO A 34 7.22 -0.61 17.64
C PRO A 34 7.15 -2.02 17.03
N SER A 35 6.06 -2.76 17.27
CA SER A 35 5.84 -4.11 16.73
C SER A 35 5.19 -4.13 15.34
N ARG A 36 4.67 -2.97 14.87
CA ARG A 36 3.97 -2.89 13.58
C ARG A 36 4.95 -2.94 12.42
N LYS A 37 4.62 -3.76 11.43
CA LYS A 37 5.32 -3.81 10.14
C LYS A 37 4.51 -3.12 9.05
N TYR A 38 5.20 -2.72 7.98
CA TYR A 38 4.63 -1.87 6.94
C TYR A 38 4.93 -2.43 5.55
N VAL A 39 3.95 -2.39 4.66
CA VAL A 39 4.17 -2.56 3.22
C VAL A 39 5.19 -1.52 2.76
N THR A 40 6.16 -1.92 1.95
CA THR A 40 7.20 -1.03 1.44
C THR A 40 7.02 -0.77 -0.04
N VAL A 41 6.97 0.51 -0.40
CA VAL A 41 6.82 0.99 -1.77
C VAL A 41 8.14 1.57 -2.25
N TYR A 42 8.68 1.02 -3.33
CA TYR A 42 9.89 1.49 -4.01
C TYR A 42 9.48 2.32 -5.22
N LEU A 43 9.67 3.61 -5.15
CA LEU A 43 9.37 4.57 -6.22
C LEU A 43 10.63 4.86 -7.01
N LEU A 44 10.62 4.50 -8.29
CA LEU A 44 11.70 4.82 -9.23
C LEU A 44 11.67 6.29 -9.64
N ASP A 45 12.77 6.77 -10.23
CA ASP A 45 12.96 8.16 -10.67
C ASP A 45 12.93 9.20 -9.51
N ALA A 46 13.29 8.80 -8.30
CA ALA A 46 13.30 9.69 -7.14
C ALA A 46 14.42 10.77 -7.16
N GLN A 47 15.27 10.78 -8.17
CA GLN A 47 16.14 11.94 -8.47
C GLN A 47 15.30 13.18 -8.86
N ASP A 48 14.04 13.00 -9.28
CA ASP A 48 13.08 14.08 -9.40
C ASP A 48 12.30 14.23 -8.08
N PRO A 49 12.61 15.28 -7.28
CA PRO A 49 11.97 15.49 -5.99
C PRO A 49 10.45 15.78 -6.11
N THR A 50 10.00 16.24 -7.27
CA THR A 50 8.58 16.54 -7.52
C THR A 50 7.76 15.27 -7.55
N ILE A 51 8.25 14.23 -8.22
CA ILE A 51 7.58 12.92 -8.28
C ILE A 51 7.52 12.28 -6.90
N PHE A 52 8.64 12.30 -6.16
CA PHE A 52 8.67 11.75 -4.80
C PHE A 52 7.69 12.47 -3.88
N SER A 53 7.69 13.80 -3.88
CA SER A 53 6.80 14.62 -3.05
C SER A 53 5.33 14.38 -3.40
N PHE A 54 4.98 14.28 -4.68
CA PHE A 54 3.63 14.00 -5.14
C PHE A 54 3.12 12.63 -4.66
N VAL A 55 3.93 11.58 -4.83
CA VAL A 55 3.56 10.22 -4.41
C VAL A 55 3.47 10.15 -2.88
N LYS A 56 4.41 10.79 -2.15
CA LYS A 56 4.36 10.90 -0.69
C LYS A 56 3.05 11.55 -0.23
N SER A 57 2.69 12.71 -0.79
CA SER A 57 1.46 13.41 -0.44
C SER A 57 0.20 12.63 -0.82
N SER A 58 0.25 11.81 -1.87
CA SER A 58 -0.84 10.90 -2.22
C SER A 58 -1.05 9.84 -1.13
N PHE A 59 0.04 9.24 -0.61
CA PHE A 59 -0.03 8.30 0.50
C PHE A 59 -0.50 8.96 1.80
N GLU A 60 -0.02 10.17 2.12
CA GLU A 60 -0.44 10.95 3.29
C GLU A 60 -1.96 11.20 3.28
N ASN A 61 -2.47 11.68 2.15
CA ASN A 61 -3.90 11.98 2.00
C ASN A 61 -4.77 10.71 2.09
N LEU A 62 -4.43 9.67 1.33
CA LEU A 62 -5.19 8.42 1.32
C LEU A 62 -5.15 7.70 2.67
N ASN A 63 -4.03 7.78 3.40
CA ASN A 63 -3.93 7.25 4.75
C ASN A 63 -4.75 8.07 5.76
N ALA A 64 -4.65 9.40 5.71
CA ALA A 64 -5.41 10.29 6.60
C ALA A 64 -6.93 10.15 6.44
N THR A 65 -7.39 9.79 5.25
CA THR A 65 -8.81 9.54 4.95
C THR A 65 -9.25 8.10 5.20
N GLY A 66 -8.33 7.23 5.63
CA GLY A 66 -8.63 5.82 5.95
C GLY A 66 -8.79 4.90 4.74
N TYR A 67 -8.47 5.37 3.51
CA TYR A 67 -8.56 4.54 2.30
C TYR A 67 -7.48 3.47 2.22
N ILE A 68 -6.32 3.71 2.81
CA ILE A 68 -5.18 2.80 2.78
C ILE A 68 -4.52 2.69 4.16
N GLN A 69 -3.85 1.58 4.38
CA GLN A 69 -2.95 1.45 5.51
C GLN A 69 -1.66 2.24 5.26
N PRO A 70 -0.98 2.74 6.33
CA PRO A 70 0.28 3.43 6.19
C PRO A 70 1.36 2.51 5.60
N VAL A 71 2.26 3.09 4.80
CA VAL A 71 3.36 2.41 4.12
C VAL A 71 4.69 3.08 4.42
N ILE A 72 5.80 2.37 4.19
CA ILE A 72 7.12 2.97 4.05
C ILE A 72 7.30 3.30 2.56
N LEU A 73 7.60 4.56 2.23
CA LEU A 73 7.92 4.96 0.86
C LEU A 73 9.44 5.13 0.70
N VAL A 74 10.02 4.46 -0.27
CA VAL A 74 11.45 4.48 -0.58
C VAL A 74 11.64 5.05 -1.98
N GLY A 75 12.26 6.20 -2.08
CA GLY A 75 12.64 6.80 -3.36
C GLY A 75 13.98 6.26 -3.83
N VAL A 76 13.99 5.62 -5.01
CA VAL A 76 15.17 5.03 -5.64
C VAL A 76 15.53 5.83 -6.88
N SER A 77 16.73 6.40 -6.87
CA SER A 77 17.27 7.23 -7.95
C SER A 77 18.07 6.40 -8.94
N THR A 78 18.32 6.96 -10.12
CA THR A 78 19.22 6.42 -11.15
C THR A 78 20.15 7.51 -11.68
N HIS A 79 21.40 7.14 -12.02
CA HIS A 79 22.34 8.02 -12.73
C HIS A 79 22.27 7.84 -14.24
N ALA A 80 21.78 6.69 -14.72
CA ALA A 80 21.78 6.33 -16.13
C ALA A 80 20.42 5.74 -16.57
N ARG A 81 19.35 6.51 -16.39
CA ARG A 81 17.94 6.09 -16.53
C ARG A 81 17.66 5.21 -17.75
N GLN A 82 18.19 5.55 -18.91
CA GLN A 82 17.97 4.76 -20.14
C GLN A 82 18.65 3.38 -20.04
N PHE A 83 19.85 3.33 -19.48
CA PHE A 83 20.60 2.09 -19.27
C PHE A 83 19.95 1.24 -18.19
N ASP A 84 19.75 1.82 -17.02
CA ASP A 84 19.28 1.14 -15.81
C ASP A 84 17.88 0.56 -15.93
N PHE A 85 16.99 1.21 -16.71
CA PHE A 85 15.58 0.80 -16.81
C PHE A 85 15.23 -0.03 -18.04
N THR A 86 16.22 -0.38 -18.87
CA THR A 86 15.96 -1.21 -20.05
C THR A 86 16.74 -2.51 -20.04
N PRO A 87 16.12 -3.64 -20.36
CA PRO A 87 16.84 -4.89 -20.60
C PRO A 87 17.75 -4.76 -21.83
N GLN A 88 18.65 -5.72 -22.04
CA GLN A 88 19.52 -5.73 -23.20
C GLN A 88 18.67 -5.80 -24.48
N ALA A 89 18.88 -4.85 -25.39
CA ALA A 89 18.24 -4.86 -26.70
C ALA A 89 18.71 -6.08 -27.53
N GLN A 90 17.77 -6.83 -28.08
CA GLN A 90 18.00 -8.06 -28.83
C GLN A 90 18.01 -7.83 -30.34
N THR A 91 17.16 -6.91 -30.83
CA THR A 91 17.05 -6.63 -32.26
C THR A 91 18.11 -5.62 -32.73
N GLU A 92 18.52 -5.71 -33.99
CA GLU A 92 19.47 -4.74 -34.56
C GLU A 92 18.91 -3.32 -34.55
N LYS A 93 17.61 -3.16 -34.74
CA LYS A 93 16.91 -1.88 -34.64
C LYS A 93 16.96 -1.39 -33.19
N GLY A 94 16.64 -2.25 -32.21
CA GLY A 94 16.70 -1.90 -30.79
C GLY A 94 18.10 -1.46 -30.36
N LYS A 95 19.14 -2.18 -30.73
CA LYS A 95 20.54 -1.82 -30.47
C LYS A 95 20.92 -0.45 -31.06
N LYS A 96 20.39 -0.14 -32.25
CA LYS A 96 20.64 1.15 -32.89
C LYS A 96 19.88 2.29 -32.22
N ASP A 97 18.60 2.06 -31.90
CA ASP A 97 17.70 3.08 -31.34
C ASP A 97 17.98 3.34 -29.83
N PHE A 98 18.47 2.31 -29.12
CA PHE A 98 18.73 2.33 -27.68
C PHE A 98 20.17 1.91 -27.37
N ARG A 99 21.14 2.68 -27.85
CA ARG A 99 22.59 2.38 -27.71
C ARG A 99 23.04 2.28 -26.25
N LYS A 100 22.36 2.96 -25.33
CA LYS A 100 22.62 2.92 -23.89
C LYS A 100 21.52 2.10 -23.18
N SER A 101 21.39 0.83 -23.53
CA SER A 101 20.42 -0.09 -22.91
C SER A 101 21.15 -1.31 -22.34
N GLY A 102 20.46 -2.10 -21.49
CA GLY A 102 20.95 -3.38 -21.04
C GLY A 102 21.35 -3.45 -19.58
N GLY A 103 21.13 -2.38 -18.80
CA GLY A 103 21.46 -2.31 -17.38
C GLY A 103 20.39 -2.84 -16.43
N ALA A 104 19.20 -3.19 -16.92
CA ALA A 104 18.05 -3.53 -16.06
C ALA A 104 18.38 -4.66 -15.06
N GLU A 105 19.09 -5.70 -15.47
CA GLU A 105 19.47 -6.78 -14.57
C GLU A 105 20.49 -6.34 -13.49
N ALA A 106 21.44 -5.49 -13.85
CA ALA A 106 22.42 -4.94 -12.90
C ALA A 106 21.74 -3.99 -11.91
N TYR A 107 20.83 -3.15 -12.41
CA TYR A 107 20.06 -2.24 -11.58
C TYR A 107 19.05 -2.97 -10.66
N PHE A 108 18.44 -4.07 -11.13
CA PHE A 108 17.65 -4.94 -10.28
C PHE A 108 18.48 -5.53 -9.12
N ARG A 109 19.70 -6.00 -9.40
CA ARG A 109 20.59 -6.50 -8.35
C ARG A 109 20.94 -5.41 -7.33
N TYR A 110 21.24 -4.20 -7.79
CA TYR A 110 21.41 -3.05 -6.90
C TYR A 110 20.18 -2.80 -6.02
N ILE A 111 18.97 -2.80 -6.61
CA ILE A 111 17.73 -2.66 -5.81
C ILE A 111 17.62 -3.79 -4.79
N ARG A 112 17.87 -5.03 -5.18
CA ARG A 112 17.75 -6.19 -4.30
C ARG A 112 18.79 -6.20 -3.18
N ASP A 113 20.05 -6.05 -3.54
CA ASP A 113 21.19 -6.33 -2.67
C ASP A 113 21.61 -5.13 -1.82
N ASP A 114 21.48 -3.91 -2.35
CA ASP A 114 21.84 -2.68 -1.64
C ASP A 114 20.60 -1.96 -1.06
N VAL A 115 19.59 -1.67 -1.88
CA VAL A 115 18.44 -0.87 -1.46
C VAL A 115 17.54 -1.66 -0.51
N VAL A 116 16.97 -2.78 -0.99
CA VAL A 116 16.01 -3.58 -0.23
C VAL A 116 16.67 -4.16 1.02
N ALA A 117 17.87 -4.72 0.92
CA ALA A 117 18.59 -5.26 2.06
C ALA A 117 18.83 -4.20 3.14
N THR A 118 19.20 -2.96 2.75
CA THR A 118 19.36 -1.85 3.69
C THR A 118 18.06 -1.46 4.36
N ILE A 119 16.97 -1.33 3.58
CA ILE A 119 15.65 -0.96 4.10
C ILE A 119 15.13 -2.00 5.08
N GLU A 120 15.17 -3.28 4.72
CA GLU A 120 14.67 -4.37 5.57
C GLU A 120 15.52 -4.60 6.83
N SER A 121 16.81 -4.20 6.81
CA SER A 121 17.67 -4.24 8.00
C SER A 121 17.42 -3.11 8.98
N LYS A 122 16.90 -1.96 8.51
CA LYS A 122 16.75 -0.73 9.31
C LYS A 122 15.30 -0.46 9.72
N PHE A 123 14.33 -0.95 8.96
CA PHE A 123 12.91 -0.60 9.13
C PHE A 123 12.04 -1.85 9.28
N ARG A 124 10.88 -1.68 9.87
CA ARG A 124 9.89 -2.73 10.10
C ARG A 124 9.06 -2.99 8.84
N CYS A 125 9.62 -3.78 7.93
CA CYS A 125 9.03 -4.11 6.64
C CYS A 125 8.22 -5.40 6.69
N GLU A 126 7.08 -5.40 5.98
CA GLU A 126 6.38 -6.61 5.59
C GLU A 126 7.04 -7.23 4.34
N PRO A 127 6.91 -8.53 4.11
CA PRO A 127 7.47 -9.19 2.91
C PRO A 127 6.67 -8.90 1.63
N PHE A 128 5.90 -7.81 1.62
CA PHE A 128 5.08 -7.37 0.49
C PHE A 128 5.67 -6.08 -0.09
N ARG A 129 6.52 -6.24 -1.10
CA ARG A 129 7.21 -5.15 -1.79
C ARG A 129 6.41 -4.68 -2.98
N VAL A 130 6.31 -3.37 -3.15
CA VAL A 130 5.62 -2.72 -4.27
C VAL A 130 6.62 -1.88 -5.05
N CYS A 131 6.59 -1.91 -6.39
CA CYS A 131 7.44 -1.07 -7.23
C CYS A 131 6.60 -0.13 -8.09
N PHE A 132 6.95 1.15 -8.09
CA PHE A 132 6.29 2.19 -8.88
C PHE A 132 7.24 2.74 -9.94
N GLY A 133 6.75 2.88 -11.16
CA GLY A 133 7.53 3.49 -12.23
C GLY A 133 6.67 4.19 -13.27
N HIS A 134 7.26 5.20 -13.92
CA HIS A 134 6.68 5.93 -15.03
C HIS A 134 7.56 5.81 -16.27
N SER A 135 6.98 5.68 -17.46
CA SER A 135 7.70 5.64 -18.72
C SER A 135 8.73 4.47 -18.78
N LEU A 136 10.02 4.74 -18.90
CA LEU A 136 11.06 3.70 -18.81
C LEU A 136 11.10 3.03 -17.43
N GLY A 137 10.81 3.76 -16.34
CA GLY A 137 10.66 3.16 -15.02
C GLY A 137 9.51 2.16 -14.98
N ALA A 138 8.39 2.45 -15.66
CA ALA A 138 7.28 1.50 -15.81
C ALA A 138 7.65 0.28 -16.66
N THR A 139 8.52 0.48 -17.69
CA THR A 139 9.09 -0.63 -18.45
C THR A 139 9.93 -1.54 -17.56
N PHE A 140 10.77 -0.96 -16.70
CA PHE A 140 11.56 -1.70 -15.71
C PHE A 140 10.68 -2.47 -14.72
N VAL A 141 9.63 -1.84 -14.18
CA VAL A 141 8.67 -2.53 -13.29
C VAL A 141 8.09 -3.76 -13.99
N THR A 142 7.62 -3.60 -15.23
CA THR A 142 7.02 -4.69 -16.02
C THR A 142 8.03 -5.79 -16.33
N ASP A 143 9.25 -5.42 -16.72
CA ASP A 143 10.35 -6.35 -16.98
C ASP A 143 10.74 -7.14 -15.72
N THR A 144 10.91 -6.46 -14.61
CA THR A 144 11.29 -7.07 -13.33
C THR A 144 10.24 -8.07 -12.84
N MET A 145 8.95 -7.77 -12.99
CA MET A 145 7.90 -8.71 -12.63
C MET A 145 7.89 -9.98 -13.49
N LEU A 146 8.32 -9.88 -14.74
CA LEU A 146 8.50 -11.02 -15.65
C LEU A 146 9.78 -11.81 -15.38
N ALA A 147 10.88 -11.11 -15.11
CA ALA A 147 12.21 -11.70 -14.98
C ALA A 147 12.48 -12.27 -13.56
N HIS A 148 11.91 -11.65 -12.54
CA HIS A 148 12.14 -11.97 -11.11
C HIS A 148 10.81 -12.22 -10.38
N PRO A 149 10.15 -13.35 -10.63
CA PRO A 149 8.82 -13.66 -10.12
C PRO A 149 8.71 -13.53 -8.60
N GLY A 150 7.73 -12.77 -8.13
CA GLY A 150 7.42 -12.62 -6.72
C GLY A 150 8.37 -11.74 -5.90
N PHE A 151 9.46 -11.23 -6.47
CA PHE A 151 10.32 -10.27 -5.76
C PHE A 151 9.54 -8.99 -5.41
N PHE A 152 8.87 -8.40 -6.38
CA PHE A 152 7.80 -7.44 -6.14
C PHE A 152 6.45 -8.14 -6.20
N ARG A 153 5.67 -8.00 -5.13
CA ARG A 153 4.30 -8.55 -5.04
C ARG A 153 3.30 -7.67 -5.77
N ALA A 154 3.63 -6.40 -5.98
CA ALA A 154 2.83 -5.47 -6.75
C ALA A 154 3.69 -4.54 -7.60
N GLY A 155 3.21 -4.24 -8.81
CA GLY A 155 3.76 -3.24 -9.72
C GLY A 155 2.72 -2.20 -10.11
N ILE A 156 3.08 -0.92 -10.04
CA ILE A 156 2.29 0.18 -10.62
C ILE A 156 3.14 0.80 -11.71
N ALA A 157 2.78 0.54 -12.96
CA ALA A 157 3.54 0.90 -14.14
C ALA A 157 2.72 1.85 -15.02
N ILE A 158 3.07 3.13 -14.99
CA ILE A 158 2.36 4.20 -15.68
C ILE A 158 3.07 4.54 -16.98
N SER A 159 2.35 4.49 -18.08
CA SER A 159 2.84 4.79 -19.44
C SER A 159 4.10 4.01 -19.84
N PRO A 160 4.15 2.68 -19.67
CA PRO A 160 5.32 1.89 -19.99
C PRO A 160 5.67 1.96 -21.47
N ASN A 161 6.96 2.08 -21.78
CA ASN A 161 7.45 1.99 -23.18
C ASN A 161 7.51 0.53 -23.64
N LEU A 162 6.37 -0.09 -23.93
CA LEU A 162 6.30 -1.46 -24.42
C LEU A 162 6.57 -1.60 -25.94
N VAL A 163 6.89 -0.51 -26.63
CA VAL A 163 7.42 -0.57 -28.01
C VAL A 163 8.93 -0.74 -28.04
N TYR A 164 9.60 -0.68 -26.85
CA TYR A 164 11.04 -0.88 -26.72
C TYR A 164 11.48 -2.19 -27.38
N ASP A 165 12.56 -2.12 -28.17
CA ASP A 165 13.22 -3.24 -28.84
C ASP A 165 12.23 -4.17 -29.58
N ASP A 166 11.44 -3.58 -30.46
CA ASP A 166 10.39 -4.27 -31.22
C ASP A 166 9.40 -5.03 -30.30
N ALA A 167 8.92 -4.33 -29.28
CA ALA A 167 8.01 -4.85 -28.27
C ALA A 167 8.54 -6.10 -27.53
N GLN A 168 9.79 -6.06 -27.06
CA GLN A 168 10.46 -7.18 -26.42
C GLN A 168 9.65 -7.80 -25.27
N LEU A 169 9.10 -6.98 -24.36
CA LEU A 169 8.31 -7.48 -23.23
C LEU A 169 7.00 -8.16 -23.68
N LEU A 170 6.39 -7.65 -24.75
CA LEU A 170 5.20 -8.26 -25.34
C LEU A 170 5.54 -9.62 -25.97
N ARG A 171 6.70 -9.76 -26.62
CA ARG A 171 7.15 -11.05 -27.12
C ARG A 171 7.42 -12.04 -25.99
N ARG A 172 8.12 -11.61 -24.95
CA ARG A 172 8.44 -12.44 -23.78
C ARG A 172 7.21 -12.93 -23.03
N VAL A 173 6.20 -12.08 -22.83
CA VAL A 173 4.98 -12.50 -22.11
C VAL A 173 4.17 -13.54 -22.90
N LYS A 174 4.35 -13.61 -24.22
CA LYS A 174 3.70 -14.59 -25.10
C LYS A 174 4.43 -15.93 -25.17
N GLU A 175 5.60 -16.04 -24.58
CA GLU A 175 6.30 -17.33 -24.50
C GLU A 175 5.50 -18.36 -23.68
N PRO A 176 5.61 -19.65 -24.00
CA PRO A 176 4.90 -20.68 -23.24
C PRO A 176 5.13 -20.58 -21.73
N GLN A 177 4.06 -20.57 -20.96
CA GLN A 177 4.08 -20.49 -19.50
C GLN A 177 4.57 -19.15 -18.90
N ALA A 178 4.95 -18.16 -19.70
CA ALA A 178 5.48 -16.88 -19.21
C ALA A 178 4.52 -16.17 -18.24
N THR A 179 3.20 -16.23 -18.47
CA THR A 179 2.22 -15.60 -17.55
C THR A 179 2.15 -16.25 -16.19
N LYS A 180 2.60 -17.49 -16.01
CA LYS A 180 2.58 -18.19 -14.70
C LYS A 180 3.44 -17.50 -13.65
N VAL A 181 4.45 -16.73 -14.05
CA VAL A 181 5.33 -15.99 -13.15
C VAL A 181 4.58 -14.94 -12.32
N PHE A 182 3.45 -14.45 -12.82
CA PHE A 182 2.67 -13.44 -12.09
C PHE A 182 1.94 -14.00 -10.86
N GLY A 183 1.59 -15.28 -10.82
CA GLY A 183 1.05 -15.97 -9.64
C GLY A 183 0.14 -15.08 -8.78
N SER A 184 0.41 -15.05 -7.46
CA SER A 184 -0.32 -14.19 -6.52
C SER A 184 0.29 -12.78 -6.44
N THR A 185 0.37 -12.06 -7.58
CA THR A 185 0.86 -10.69 -7.65
C THR A 185 -0.21 -9.72 -8.14
N PHE A 186 0.08 -8.43 -8.06
CA PHE A 186 -0.76 -7.36 -8.60
C PHE A 186 0.03 -6.53 -9.62
N LEU A 187 -0.59 -6.24 -10.76
CA LEU A 187 -0.03 -5.31 -11.74
C LEU A 187 -1.11 -4.31 -12.18
N TYR A 188 -0.81 -3.04 -12.01
CA TYR A 188 -1.59 -1.94 -12.56
C TYR A 188 -0.82 -1.29 -13.71
N LEU A 189 -1.44 -1.25 -14.87
CA LEU A 189 -0.96 -0.52 -16.04
C LEU A 189 -1.90 0.63 -16.37
N ALA A 190 -1.35 1.75 -16.80
CA ALA A 190 -2.14 2.86 -17.33
C ALA A 190 -1.39 3.58 -18.46
N ASN A 191 -2.13 4.12 -19.43
CA ASN A 191 -1.60 4.93 -20.50
C ASN A 191 -2.54 6.10 -20.83
N GLY A 192 -1.93 7.23 -21.20
CA GLY A 192 -2.59 8.37 -21.80
C GLY A 192 -2.96 8.14 -23.28
N LYS A 193 -3.32 9.23 -23.96
CA LYS A 193 -3.62 9.21 -25.41
C LYS A 193 -3.25 10.53 -26.10
N SER A 194 -3.05 11.59 -25.34
CA SER A 194 -3.16 12.95 -25.86
C SER A 194 -1.85 13.54 -26.40
N ASP A 195 -0.80 12.72 -26.61
CA ASP A 195 0.44 13.14 -27.24
C ASP A 195 1.11 12.02 -28.06
N ARG A 196 2.15 12.39 -28.81
CA ARG A 196 2.90 11.49 -29.70
C ARG A 196 3.53 10.28 -28.97
N LEU A 197 3.91 10.42 -27.70
CA LEU A 197 4.49 9.30 -26.94
C LEU A 197 3.41 8.30 -26.58
N GLU A 198 2.29 8.77 -26.04
CA GLU A 198 1.16 7.90 -25.68
C GLU A 198 0.49 7.27 -26.91
N GLU A 199 0.36 8.00 -28.02
CA GLU A 199 -0.11 7.43 -29.29
C GLU A 199 0.79 6.27 -29.76
N ARG A 200 2.10 6.36 -29.48
CA ARG A 200 3.06 5.30 -29.81
C ARG A 200 3.04 4.14 -28.82
N PHE A 201 2.97 4.41 -27.51
CA PHE A 201 3.12 3.38 -26.47
C PHE A 201 1.83 2.60 -26.23
N ARG A 202 0.71 3.29 -26.22
CA ARG A 202 -0.58 2.72 -25.85
C ARG A 202 -1.01 1.50 -26.65
N PRO A 203 -0.89 1.44 -27.98
CA PRO A 203 -1.31 0.26 -28.75
C PRO A 203 -0.60 -1.03 -28.30
N LYS A 204 0.70 -0.95 -27.97
CA LYS A 204 1.47 -2.11 -27.49
C LYS A 204 1.15 -2.45 -26.04
N THR A 205 0.83 -1.46 -25.22
CA THR A 205 0.35 -1.71 -23.86
C THR A 205 -1.05 -2.32 -23.86
N GLU A 206 -1.93 -1.90 -24.74
CA GLU A 206 -3.26 -2.52 -24.92
C GLU A 206 -3.16 -3.98 -25.38
N GLU A 207 -2.26 -4.28 -26.32
CA GLU A 207 -1.98 -5.66 -26.75
C GLU A 207 -1.43 -6.52 -25.62
N PHE A 208 -0.49 -5.99 -24.84
CA PHE A 208 0.07 -6.66 -23.67
C PHE A 208 -1.00 -6.90 -22.58
N ALA A 209 -1.80 -5.89 -22.29
CA ALA A 209 -2.88 -5.96 -21.32
C ALA A 209 -3.97 -6.96 -21.72
N LYS A 210 -4.33 -6.98 -23.00
CA LYS A 210 -5.27 -7.97 -23.57
C LYS A 210 -4.73 -9.38 -23.35
N TYR A 211 -3.46 -9.62 -23.72
CA TYR A 211 -2.85 -10.93 -23.59
C TYR A 211 -2.83 -11.40 -22.13
N LEU A 212 -2.43 -10.54 -21.17
CA LEU A 212 -2.47 -10.84 -19.74
C LEU A 212 -3.87 -11.17 -19.23
N SER A 213 -4.88 -10.47 -19.72
CA SER A 213 -6.27 -10.70 -19.33
C SER A 213 -6.79 -12.06 -19.81
N GLU A 214 -6.42 -12.45 -21.05
CA GLU A 214 -6.82 -13.71 -21.68
C GLU A 214 -6.06 -14.92 -21.11
N HIS A 215 -4.83 -14.74 -20.62
CA HIS A 215 -3.95 -15.79 -20.11
C HIS A 215 -3.64 -15.60 -18.60
N ARG A 216 -4.61 -15.13 -17.87
CA ARG A 216 -4.48 -14.74 -16.46
C ARG A 216 -4.29 -15.96 -15.55
N PRO A 217 -3.14 -16.13 -14.85
CA PRO A 217 -2.95 -17.22 -13.93
C PRO A 217 -3.78 -17.01 -12.65
N ALA A 218 -4.03 -18.10 -11.93
CA ALA A 218 -4.72 -18.04 -10.66
C ALA A 218 -3.99 -17.12 -9.65
N GLY A 219 -4.74 -16.29 -8.94
CA GLY A 219 -4.19 -15.35 -7.96
C GLY A 219 -3.63 -14.06 -8.54
N PHE A 220 -3.37 -13.98 -9.84
CA PHE A 220 -2.92 -12.72 -10.46
C PHE A 220 -4.05 -11.69 -10.48
N ARG A 221 -3.78 -10.51 -9.96
CA ARG A 221 -4.70 -9.37 -9.99
C ARG A 221 -4.14 -8.32 -10.94
N PHE A 222 -4.87 -8.07 -12.01
CA PHE A 222 -4.41 -7.22 -13.10
C PHE A 222 -5.46 -6.17 -13.46
N ILE A 223 -5.02 -4.93 -13.58
CA ILE A 223 -5.84 -3.79 -14.00
C ILE A 223 -5.10 -3.03 -15.10
N TYR A 224 -5.80 -2.72 -16.17
CA TYR A 224 -5.36 -1.76 -17.17
C TYR A 224 -6.34 -0.60 -17.26
N LYS A 225 -5.83 0.63 -17.16
CA LYS A 225 -6.61 1.88 -17.22
C LYS A 225 -6.19 2.75 -18.40
N LYS A 226 -7.18 3.23 -19.13
CA LYS A 226 -7.04 4.23 -20.19
C LYS A 226 -7.26 5.60 -19.60
N LEU A 227 -6.27 6.47 -19.71
CA LEU A 227 -6.29 7.86 -19.26
C LEU A 227 -6.43 8.75 -20.50
N ASP A 228 -7.63 8.76 -21.08
CA ASP A 228 -7.85 9.26 -22.45
C ASP A 228 -7.59 10.75 -22.63
N ASN A 229 -7.61 11.52 -21.53
CA ASN A 229 -7.37 12.96 -21.55
C ASN A 229 -5.91 13.33 -21.17
N ASP A 230 -5.09 12.34 -20.82
CA ASP A 230 -3.72 12.59 -20.35
C ASP A 230 -2.70 12.49 -21.50
N TYR A 231 -1.72 13.37 -21.44
CA TYR A 231 -0.46 13.27 -22.19
C TYR A 231 0.61 12.60 -21.32
N HIS A 232 1.71 12.17 -21.89
CA HIS A 232 2.74 11.36 -21.25
C HIS A 232 3.23 11.94 -19.90
N GLY A 233 3.44 13.25 -19.84
CA GLY A 233 3.89 13.92 -18.62
C GLY A 233 2.83 14.09 -17.53
N SER A 234 1.52 13.93 -17.85
CA SER A 234 0.44 14.05 -16.85
C SER A 234 -0.11 12.70 -16.37
N THR A 235 0.18 11.60 -17.07
CA THR A 235 -0.37 10.28 -16.73
C THR A 235 -0.02 9.81 -15.31
N ASN A 236 1.09 10.25 -14.75
CA ASN A 236 1.48 9.94 -13.37
C ASN A 236 0.57 10.63 -12.34
N LEU A 237 0.03 11.83 -12.64
CA LEU A 237 -0.84 12.57 -11.73
C LEU A 237 -2.17 11.84 -11.45
N GLU A 238 -2.73 11.21 -12.47
CA GLU A 238 -3.93 10.38 -12.33
C GLU A 238 -3.58 8.91 -12.03
N GLY A 239 -2.55 8.40 -12.68
CA GLY A 239 -2.19 6.99 -12.66
C GLY A 239 -1.71 6.49 -11.29
N TYR A 240 -0.82 7.20 -10.60
CA TYR A 240 -0.32 6.79 -9.30
C TYR A 240 -1.41 6.74 -8.23
N PRO A 241 -2.22 7.78 -7.96
CA PRO A 241 -3.28 7.71 -6.99
C PRO A 241 -4.30 6.59 -7.27
N LYS A 242 -4.71 6.42 -8.53
CA LYS A 242 -5.61 5.33 -8.94
C LYS A 242 -4.98 3.96 -8.77
N GLY A 243 -3.69 3.81 -9.08
CA GLY A 243 -2.95 2.59 -8.88
C GLY A 243 -2.81 2.22 -7.42
N ILE A 244 -2.55 3.20 -6.54
CA ILE A 244 -2.50 3.02 -5.08
C ILE A 244 -3.86 2.51 -4.58
N VAL A 245 -4.94 3.22 -4.86
CA VAL A 245 -6.29 2.81 -4.44
C VAL A 245 -6.60 1.39 -4.93
N SER A 246 -6.37 1.11 -6.22
CA SER A 246 -6.63 -0.21 -6.82
C SER A 246 -5.81 -1.34 -6.19
N LEU A 247 -4.58 -1.07 -5.75
CA LEU A 247 -3.78 -2.04 -5.01
C LEU A 247 -4.37 -2.29 -3.62
N PHE A 248 -4.65 -1.23 -2.88
CA PHE A 248 -5.10 -1.34 -1.50
C PHE A 248 -6.52 -1.88 -1.35
N GLU A 249 -7.40 -1.72 -2.35
CA GLU A 249 -8.68 -2.44 -2.45
C GLU A 249 -8.53 -3.98 -2.43
N ASN A 250 -7.33 -4.51 -2.53
CA ASN A 250 -7.03 -5.93 -2.35
C ASN A 250 -6.52 -6.27 -0.94
N LEU A 251 -6.23 -5.29 -0.13
CA LEU A 251 -5.66 -5.41 1.21
C LEU A 251 -6.59 -4.87 2.31
N THR A 252 -7.50 -3.97 1.96
CA THR A 252 -8.51 -3.37 2.83
C THR A 252 -9.87 -3.44 2.15
N VAL A 253 -10.96 -3.33 2.90
CA VAL A 253 -12.30 -3.31 2.31
C VAL A 253 -12.44 -2.11 1.37
N PRO A 254 -12.89 -2.31 0.12
CA PRO A 254 -13.10 -1.21 -0.80
C PRO A 254 -14.11 -0.20 -0.27
N ALA A 255 -13.80 1.09 -0.42
CA ALA A 255 -14.66 2.17 0.07
C ALA A 255 -16.11 2.08 -0.46
N ASN A 256 -16.27 1.62 -1.71
CA ASN A 256 -17.60 1.43 -2.33
C ASN A 256 -18.43 0.32 -1.66
N ASP A 257 -17.82 -0.61 -0.95
CA ASP A 257 -18.51 -1.69 -0.26
C ASP A 257 -18.96 -1.30 1.15
N ILE A 258 -18.43 -0.23 1.74
CA ILE A 258 -18.75 0.22 3.11
C ILE A 258 -20.26 0.44 3.29
N ASP A 259 -20.90 1.14 2.36
CA ASP A 259 -22.35 1.41 2.42
C ASP A 259 -23.21 0.14 2.40
N LYS A 260 -22.74 -0.91 1.72
CA LYS A 260 -23.38 -2.23 1.73
C LYS A 260 -23.26 -2.86 3.10
N PHE A 261 -22.08 -2.86 3.68
CA PHE A 261 -21.82 -3.43 5.00
C PHE A 261 -22.60 -2.70 6.11
N LEU A 262 -22.67 -1.38 6.08
CA LEU A 262 -23.43 -0.59 7.08
C LEU A 262 -24.94 -0.84 7.07
N LYS A 263 -25.48 -1.52 6.05
CA LYS A 263 -26.88 -1.95 5.97
C LYS A 263 -27.14 -3.35 6.54
N MET A 264 -26.08 -4.10 6.82
CA MET A 264 -26.16 -5.47 7.32
C MET A 264 -26.31 -5.50 8.85
N PRO A 265 -26.86 -6.58 9.42
CA PRO A 265 -26.79 -6.82 10.86
C PRO A 265 -25.32 -6.95 11.32
N PRO A 266 -24.94 -6.47 12.54
CA PRO A 266 -23.56 -6.46 13.01
C PRO A 266 -22.83 -7.81 12.92
N LYS A 267 -23.50 -8.93 13.23
CA LYS A 267 -22.91 -10.27 13.14
C LYS A 267 -22.58 -10.70 11.71
N GLU A 268 -23.47 -10.41 10.76
CA GLU A 268 -23.25 -10.68 9.34
C GLU A 268 -22.11 -9.80 8.81
N MET A 269 -22.14 -8.51 9.17
CA MET A 269 -21.09 -7.55 8.82
C MET A 269 -19.70 -8.06 9.28
N LEU A 270 -19.58 -8.49 10.54
CA LEU A 270 -18.32 -9.02 11.08
C LEU A 270 -17.89 -10.32 10.39
N SER A 271 -18.83 -11.22 10.08
CA SER A 271 -18.56 -12.46 9.34
C SER A 271 -18.03 -12.19 7.94
N ASP A 272 -18.63 -11.26 7.21
CA ASP A 272 -18.19 -10.87 5.87
C ASP A 272 -16.84 -10.18 5.91
N LEU A 273 -16.61 -9.31 6.92
CA LEU A 273 -15.32 -8.67 7.15
C LEU A 273 -14.21 -9.70 7.41
N LYS A 274 -14.45 -10.68 8.29
CA LYS A 274 -13.51 -11.78 8.55
C LYS A 274 -13.19 -12.57 7.27
N SER A 275 -14.22 -12.86 6.47
CA SER A 275 -14.08 -13.59 5.22
C SER A 275 -13.29 -12.79 4.18
N TYR A 276 -13.51 -11.48 4.10
CA TYR A 276 -12.76 -10.58 3.24
C TYR A 276 -11.28 -10.58 3.61
N TYR A 277 -10.97 -10.32 4.89
CA TYR A 277 -9.59 -10.24 5.38
C TYR A 277 -8.86 -11.59 5.30
N LYS A 278 -9.59 -12.71 5.47
CA LYS A 278 -9.01 -14.03 5.22
C LYS A 278 -8.54 -14.16 3.77
N ARG A 279 -9.40 -13.83 2.79
CA ARG A 279 -9.02 -13.90 1.36
C ARG A 279 -7.88 -12.95 1.01
N ALA A 280 -7.90 -11.73 1.57
CA ALA A 280 -6.84 -10.73 1.37
C ALA A 280 -5.50 -11.20 1.96
N SER A 281 -5.52 -11.79 3.16
CA SER A 281 -4.34 -12.35 3.82
C SER A 281 -3.81 -13.60 3.09
N ASP A 282 -4.69 -14.50 2.69
CA ASP A 282 -4.30 -15.71 1.92
C ASP A 282 -3.62 -15.32 0.59
N TRP A 283 -4.10 -14.25 -0.06
CA TRP A 283 -3.53 -13.76 -1.31
C TRP A 283 -2.21 -13.01 -1.09
N SER A 284 -2.17 -12.07 -0.14
CA SER A 284 -1.01 -11.20 0.09
C SER A 284 0.11 -11.86 0.89
N GLY A 285 -0.20 -12.82 1.72
CA GLY A 285 0.70 -13.38 2.74
C GLY A 285 0.87 -12.46 3.96
N LEU A 286 0.05 -11.39 4.07
CA LEU A 286 0.13 -10.42 5.16
C LEU A 286 -0.87 -10.76 6.27
N LYS A 287 -0.49 -10.42 7.51
CA LYS A 287 -1.42 -10.37 8.63
C LYS A 287 -2.07 -8.99 8.68
N LEU A 288 -3.18 -8.85 7.95
CA LEU A 288 -3.85 -7.57 7.80
C LEU A 288 -4.66 -7.19 9.07
N PRO A 289 -4.57 -5.92 9.54
CA PRO A 289 -5.24 -5.47 10.76
C PRO A 289 -6.72 -5.12 10.52
N MET A 290 -7.59 -6.14 10.47
CA MET A 290 -9.04 -6.01 10.30
C MET A 290 -9.68 -5.05 11.31
N VAL A 291 -9.10 -4.90 12.50
CA VAL A 291 -9.60 -4.05 13.57
C VAL A 291 -9.77 -2.58 13.17
N TRP A 292 -8.97 -2.10 12.19
CA TRP A 292 -9.07 -0.72 11.70
C TRP A 292 -10.39 -0.45 10.99
N ASP A 293 -10.78 -1.33 10.07
CA ASP A 293 -12.06 -1.20 9.38
C ASP A 293 -13.22 -1.39 10.34
N LEU A 294 -13.09 -2.30 11.28
CA LEU A 294 -14.11 -2.51 12.31
C LEU A 294 -14.36 -1.24 13.14
N ASN A 295 -13.29 -0.57 13.59
CA ASN A 295 -13.39 0.71 14.28
C ASN A 295 -14.03 1.79 13.41
N ASN A 296 -13.55 1.93 12.17
CA ASN A 296 -14.12 2.92 11.24
C ASN A 296 -15.61 2.67 10.99
N TRP A 297 -16.03 1.42 10.87
CA TRP A 297 -17.44 1.06 10.66
C TRP A 297 -18.29 1.29 11.90
N ALA A 298 -17.74 1.08 13.08
CA ALA A 298 -18.41 1.41 14.33
C ALA A 298 -18.67 2.91 14.44
N TYR A 299 -17.67 3.77 14.19
CA TYR A 299 -17.86 5.21 14.16
C TYR A 299 -18.79 5.67 13.05
N ASN A 300 -18.68 5.12 11.84
CA ASN A 300 -19.63 5.42 10.75
C ASN A 300 -21.08 5.05 11.11
N SER A 301 -21.28 3.91 11.79
CA SER A 301 -22.60 3.52 12.28
C SER A 301 -23.10 4.49 13.34
N PHE A 302 -22.26 4.90 14.26
CA PHE A 302 -22.59 5.88 15.31
C PHE A 302 -22.99 7.24 14.71
N TYR A 303 -22.17 7.80 13.81
CA TYR A 303 -22.45 9.08 13.15
C TYR A 303 -23.66 9.01 12.19
N SER A 304 -24.00 7.82 11.71
CA SER A 304 -25.23 7.57 10.94
C SER A 304 -26.45 7.36 11.82
N ASN A 305 -26.41 7.76 13.10
CA ASN A 305 -27.48 7.63 14.09
C ASN A 305 -27.92 6.17 14.35
N LYS A 306 -26.96 5.25 14.34
CA LYS A 306 -27.14 3.82 14.65
C LYS A 306 -26.27 3.37 15.84
N PRO A 307 -26.41 3.99 17.04
CA PRO A 307 -25.49 3.74 18.15
C PRO A 307 -25.52 2.28 18.63
N LYS A 308 -26.68 1.64 18.63
CA LYS A 308 -26.81 0.22 19.02
C LYS A 308 -26.02 -0.71 18.07
N ALA A 309 -26.03 -0.43 16.77
CA ALA A 309 -25.23 -1.20 15.80
C ALA A 309 -23.74 -0.99 16.02
N ALA A 310 -23.32 0.25 16.29
CA ALA A 310 -21.93 0.57 16.62
C ALA A 310 -21.45 -0.18 17.87
N LEU A 311 -22.22 -0.13 18.96
CA LEU A 311 -21.85 -0.83 20.20
C LEU A 311 -21.83 -2.34 20.03
N SER A 312 -22.80 -2.93 19.32
CA SER A 312 -22.80 -4.37 19.03
C SER A 312 -21.58 -4.79 18.19
N LEU A 313 -21.19 -3.97 17.20
CA LEU A 313 -20.00 -4.25 16.39
C LEU A 313 -18.72 -4.18 17.22
N LEU A 314 -18.59 -3.21 18.12
CA LEU A 314 -17.46 -3.08 19.02
C LEU A 314 -17.42 -4.18 20.08
N GLU A 315 -18.55 -4.63 20.60
CA GLU A 315 -18.62 -5.77 21.53
C GLU A 315 -18.08 -7.04 20.88
N GLU A 316 -18.55 -7.41 19.72
CA GLU A 316 -18.02 -8.53 18.93
C GLU A 316 -16.55 -8.34 18.59
N GLY A 317 -16.13 -7.09 18.34
CA GLY A 317 -14.74 -6.70 18.12
C GLY A 317 -13.86 -6.95 19.32
N THR A 318 -14.28 -6.58 20.53
CA THR A 318 -13.49 -6.82 21.76
C THR A 318 -13.34 -8.30 22.07
N GLU A 319 -14.32 -9.13 21.74
CA GLU A 319 -14.21 -10.60 21.85
C GLU A 319 -13.21 -11.17 20.84
N THR A 320 -13.16 -10.59 19.64
CA THR A 320 -12.29 -11.08 18.55
C THR A 320 -10.85 -10.56 18.68
N PHE A 321 -10.66 -9.32 19.14
CA PHE A 321 -9.39 -8.60 19.21
C PHE A 321 -9.06 -8.13 20.62
N GLY A 322 -9.30 -8.97 21.59
CA GLY A 322 -9.19 -8.65 23.03
C GLY A 322 -7.82 -8.11 23.50
N MET A 323 -6.84 -7.98 22.59
CA MET A 323 -5.54 -7.37 22.84
C MET A 323 -5.33 -6.06 22.07
N ASP A 324 -6.30 -5.60 21.29
CA ASP A 324 -6.19 -4.33 20.57
C ASP A 324 -6.75 -3.18 21.41
N ILE A 325 -5.90 -2.22 21.77
CA ILE A 325 -6.24 -1.12 22.67
C ILE A 325 -7.31 -0.21 22.05
N ASN A 326 -7.24 0.02 20.72
CA ASN A 326 -8.14 0.94 20.03
C ASN A 326 -9.59 0.46 20.06
N ILE A 327 -9.84 -0.87 20.02
CA ILE A 327 -11.20 -1.39 20.08
C ILE A 327 -11.87 -1.09 21.42
N PHE A 328 -11.11 -1.18 22.54
CA PHE A 328 -11.61 -0.86 23.86
C PHE A 328 -11.80 0.65 24.06
N ASP A 329 -10.89 1.46 23.49
CA ASP A 329 -11.00 2.91 23.54
C ASP A 329 -12.25 3.37 22.79
N SER A 330 -12.48 2.87 21.58
CA SER A 330 -13.66 3.15 20.76
C SER A 330 -14.96 2.67 21.42
N ALA A 331 -14.96 1.47 22.02
CA ALA A 331 -16.11 0.93 22.71
C ALA A 331 -16.51 1.78 23.94
N GLY A 332 -15.53 2.18 24.74
CA GLY A 332 -15.75 3.06 25.87
C GLY A 332 -16.21 4.46 25.47
N ASP A 333 -15.63 5.02 24.42
CA ASP A 333 -15.96 6.36 23.92
C ASP A 333 -17.40 6.42 23.36
N ILE A 334 -17.76 5.56 22.42
CA ILE A 334 -19.10 5.55 21.83
C ILE A 334 -20.15 5.24 22.91
N ALA A 335 -19.88 4.33 23.83
CA ALA A 335 -20.81 4.04 24.93
C ALA A 335 -21.05 5.26 25.85
N LEU A 336 -19.99 6.00 26.18
CA LEU A 336 -20.11 7.22 26.98
C LEU A 336 -20.96 8.29 26.24
N GLN A 337 -20.70 8.48 24.95
CA GLN A 337 -21.45 9.43 24.13
C GLN A 337 -22.94 9.05 23.96
N THR A 338 -23.24 7.77 23.98
CA THR A 338 -24.64 7.26 23.89
C THR A 338 -25.36 7.19 25.25
N GLY A 339 -24.63 7.44 26.35
CA GLY A 339 -25.18 7.40 27.70
C GLY A 339 -25.25 5.99 28.32
N ASP A 340 -24.70 4.96 27.65
CA ASP A 340 -24.57 3.62 28.24
C ASP A 340 -23.36 3.56 29.17
N LEU A 341 -23.53 4.08 30.38
CA LEU A 341 -22.49 4.19 31.37
C LEU A 341 -21.96 2.84 31.86
N ALA A 342 -22.81 1.80 31.86
CA ALA A 342 -22.39 0.46 32.26
C ALA A 342 -21.43 -0.16 31.25
N PHE A 343 -21.78 -0.06 29.96
CA PHE A 343 -20.95 -0.52 28.85
C PHE A 343 -19.65 0.31 28.76
N ALA A 344 -19.76 1.64 28.87
CA ALA A 344 -18.60 2.53 28.88
C ALA A 344 -17.60 2.17 29.99
N LYS A 345 -18.06 1.93 31.22
CA LYS A 345 -17.22 1.51 32.33
C LYS A 345 -16.54 0.17 32.07
N LYS A 346 -17.33 -0.85 31.68
CA LYS A 346 -16.84 -2.21 31.39
C LYS A 346 -15.65 -2.19 30.43
N TYR A 347 -15.80 -1.55 29.27
CA TYR A 347 -14.79 -1.59 28.22
C TYR A 347 -13.63 -0.63 28.49
N THR A 348 -13.84 0.48 29.18
CA THR A 348 -12.73 1.34 29.62
C THR A 348 -11.84 0.64 30.65
N GLU A 349 -12.39 -0.07 31.63
CA GLU A 349 -11.62 -0.86 32.61
C GLU A 349 -10.87 -2.03 31.95
N GLN A 350 -11.46 -2.67 30.95
CA GLN A 350 -10.78 -3.71 30.17
C GLN A 350 -9.63 -3.10 29.34
N GLY A 351 -9.83 -1.96 28.70
CA GLY A 351 -8.79 -1.23 27.97
C GLY A 351 -7.62 -0.86 28.87
N GLN A 352 -7.87 -0.42 30.11
CA GLN A 352 -6.78 -0.17 31.08
C GLN A 352 -5.95 -1.43 31.38
N LYS A 353 -6.58 -2.59 31.55
CA LYS A 353 -5.86 -3.86 31.75
C LYS A 353 -5.02 -4.24 30.54
N VAL A 354 -5.57 -4.05 29.33
CA VAL A 354 -4.85 -4.34 28.09
C VAL A 354 -3.64 -3.45 27.92
N ILE A 355 -3.77 -2.13 28.14
CA ILE A 355 -2.64 -1.20 28.00
C ILE A 355 -1.53 -1.48 29.03
N GLU A 356 -1.89 -1.81 30.26
CA GLU A 356 -0.89 -2.21 31.28
C GLU A 356 -0.11 -3.47 30.84
N SER A 357 -0.80 -4.46 30.28
CA SER A 357 -0.16 -5.68 29.79
C SER A 357 0.78 -5.45 28.59
N GLN A 358 0.58 -4.34 27.87
CA GLN A 358 1.36 -3.99 26.67
C GLN A 358 2.36 -2.85 26.90
N ARG A 359 2.53 -2.38 28.14
CA ARG A 359 3.37 -1.22 28.45
C ARG A 359 4.77 -1.27 27.85
N GLY A 360 5.39 -2.44 27.83
CA GLY A 360 6.74 -2.65 27.27
C GLY A 360 6.80 -2.72 25.73
N SER A 361 5.66 -2.80 25.05
CA SER A 361 5.57 -2.92 23.58
C SER A 361 5.03 -1.66 22.90
N LEU A 362 4.75 -0.60 23.68
CA LEU A 362 4.27 0.70 23.21
C LEU A 362 5.33 1.77 23.40
N SER A 363 5.27 2.84 22.60
CA SER A 363 6.01 4.05 22.92
C SER A 363 5.48 4.68 24.21
N ALA A 364 6.34 5.39 24.96
CA ALA A 364 5.91 6.11 26.17
C ALA A 364 4.74 7.06 25.84
N LYS A 365 4.84 7.79 24.73
CA LYS A 365 3.80 8.72 24.26
C LYS A 365 2.46 8.01 24.03
N THR A 366 2.46 6.88 23.34
CA THR A 366 1.24 6.10 23.05
C THR A 366 0.63 5.55 24.33
N TYR A 367 1.46 4.97 25.21
CA TYR A 367 1.02 4.48 26.52
C TYR A 367 0.35 5.59 27.34
N GLU A 368 1.02 6.74 27.53
CA GLU A 368 0.51 7.88 28.29
C GLU A 368 -0.79 8.44 27.71
N SER A 369 -0.91 8.51 26.38
CA SER A 369 -2.11 8.98 25.69
C SER A 369 -3.32 8.10 26.01
N PHE A 370 -3.22 6.78 25.83
CA PHE A 370 -4.32 5.87 26.13
C PHE A 370 -4.61 5.77 27.63
N HIS A 371 -3.57 5.74 28.47
CA HIS A 371 -3.73 5.71 29.91
C HIS A 371 -4.51 6.93 30.39
N LYS A 372 -4.19 8.10 29.86
CA LYS A 372 -4.92 9.34 30.16
C LYS A 372 -6.36 9.27 29.64
N SER A 373 -6.60 8.85 28.38
CA SER A 373 -7.94 8.71 27.80
C SER A 373 -8.85 7.82 28.65
N PHE A 374 -8.35 6.64 29.05
CA PHE A 374 -9.12 5.73 29.91
C PHE A 374 -9.38 6.30 31.30
N SER A 375 -8.39 6.96 31.92
CA SER A 375 -8.52 7.55 33.25
C SER A 375 -9.53 8.71 33.25
N ASP A 376 -9.43 9.62 32.30
CA ASP A 376 -10.34 10.75 32.15
C ASP A 376 -11.80 10.25 31.93
N ARG A 377 -11.97 9.23 31.10
CA ARG A 377 -13.26 8.61 30.81
C ARG A 377 -13.89 7.98 32.06
N LEU A 378 -13.11 7.27 32.88
CA LEU A 378 -13.63 6.70 34.14
C LEU A 378 -14.07 7.79 35.12
N GLN A 379 -13.32 8.89 35.23
CA GLN A 379 -13.72 10.04 36.03
C GLN A 379 -15.03 10.66 35.55
N GLU A 380 -15.20 10.81 34.24
CA GLU A 380 -16.45 11.33 33.68
C GLU A 380 -17.63 10.40 33.93
N ILE A 381 -17.43 9.08 33.81
CA ILE A 381 -18.45 8.08 34.12
C ILE A 381 -18.89 8.19 35.60
N GLN A 382 -17.94 8.26 36.55
CA GLN A 382 -18.22 8.41 37.96
C GLN A 382 -19.03 9.68 38.25
N LYS A 383 -18.61 10.81 37.66
CA LYS A 383 -19.34 12.08 37.80
C LYS A 383 -20.77 11.98 37.28
N LYS A 384 -21.01 11.29 36.16
CA LYS A 384 -22.37 11.10 35.60
C LYS A 384 -23.23 10.11 36.42
N GLN A 385 -22.59 9.21 37.17
CA GLN A 385 -23.26 8.30 38.11
C GLN A 385 -23.56 8.91 39.48
N GLY A 386 -23.07 10.12 39.73
CA GLY A 386 -23.26 10.81 41.02
C GLY A 386 -22.38 10.27 42.15
N ILE A 387 -21.25 9.64 41.81
CA ILE A 387 -20.27 9.06 42.73
C ILE A 387 -19.05 9.98 42.80
#